data_ccb50234c8d00a15eaa12bc3c1f84eec
#
_entry.id   ccb50234c8d00a15eaa12bc3c1f84eec
#
_cell.length_a   1.000
_cell.length_b   1.000
_cell.length_c   1.000
_cell.angle_alpha   90.00
_cell.angle_beta   90.00
_cell.angle_gamma   90.00
#
_symmetry.space_group_name_H-M   'P 1'
#
loop_
_entity.id
_entity.type
_entity.pdbx_description
1 polymer ?
#
loop_
_entity_poly.entity_id
_entity_poly.type
_entity_poly.pdbx_seq_one_letter_code
_entity_poly.pdbx_strand_id
1 'polypeptide(L)'
;MKRILLFLATNLAVVLVLSVVLNIVYAVTGMQPGSLSGLLVMAAVFGFGGAFISLLMSKSMALRSVGGVVIDTPRNEMEHWLLETVRRQANQAGIGMPTVAIYDAPDMNAFATGAKRDDSLVAVSTGLLHNMTRDEAEAVLAHEVSHIANGDMVTMTLMQGVVNTFVIFLSRFIANIVASRDSEEGEGSNMMVYFGVSMVLELVFGFLASFITMWYSRHREFHADAGAAQLVGKHKMIAALERLKMGQESHLEGSMMAFGITGKRSLSELMMTHPPLEKRIAXXXXXXXXXXXXXXXXXXXXPAFGLVLFILIDSLLELVFLTLFSDPLHSEFRNMKYKVVQKKSCTTLQTQLWL
;
A
#
# COMPACT_ATOMS: atom_id res chain seq x y z
N MET A 1 12.17 -17.11 -19.39
CA MET A 1 10.98 -17.14 -20.24
C MET A 1 9.74 -17.68 -19.51
N LYS A 2 9.82 -18.83 -18.79
CA LYS A 2 8.68 -19.42 -18.05
C LYS A 2 8.04 -18.43 -17.04
N ARG A 3 8.85 -17.63 -16.32
CA ARG A 3 8.35 -16.66 -15.31
C ARG A 3 7.58 -15.52 -15.98
N ILE A 4 8.07 -15.02 -17.12
CA ILE A 4 7.41 -13.95 -17.89
C ILE A 4 6.07 -14.47 -18.44
N LEU A 5 6.07 -15.68 -19.00
CA LEU A 5 4.87 -16.32 -19.53
C LEU A 5 3.82 -16.53 -18.44
N LEU A 6 4.25 -17.02 -17.26
CA LEU A 6 3.34 -17.20 -16.11
C LEU A 6 2.77 -15.87 -15.63
N PHE A 7 3.59 -14.82 -15.55
CA PHE A 7 3.17 -13.47 -15.18
C PHE A 7 2.11 -12.94 -16.15
N LEU A 8 2.38 -13.06 -17.45
CA LEU A 8 1.44 -12.60 -18.49
C LEU A 8 0.13 -13.40 -18.46
N ALA A 9 0.22 -14.72 -18.28
CA ALA A 9 -0.96 -15.59 -18.21
C ALA A 9 -1.81 -15.26 -16.97
N THR A 10 -1.18 -15.02 -15.83
CA THR A 10 -1.86 -14.65 -14.58
C THR A 10 -2.58 -13.31 -14.75
N ASN A 11 -1.90 -12.30 -15.32
CA ASN A 11 -2.51 -10.98 -15.56
C ASN A 11 -3.68 -11.07 -16.53
N LEU A 12 -3.55 -11.85 -17.61
CA LEU A 12 -4.63 -12.08 -18.56
C LEU A 12 -5.83 -12.74 -17.88
N ALA A 13 -5.60 -13.76 -17.06
CA ALA A 13 -6.65 -14.46 -16.30
C ALA A 13 -7.38 -13.49 -15.35
N VAL A 14 -6.65 -12.61 -14.66
CA VAL A 14 -7.21 -11.59 -13.76
C VAL A 14 -8.11 -10.63 -14.56
N VAL A 15 -7.61 -10.13 -15.70
CA VAL A 15 -8.38 -9.22 -16.58
C VAL A 15 -9.66 -9.88 -17.06
N LEU A 16 -9.60 -11.15 -17.47
CA LEU A 16 -10.79 -11.90 -17.94
C LEU A 16 -11.83 -12.08 -16.82
N VAL A 17 -11.39 -12.45 -15.61
CA VAL A 17 -12.27 -12.60 -14.44
C VAL A 17 -12.93 -11.26 -14.10
N LEU A 18 -12.17 -10.18 -14.05
CA LEU A 18 -12.69 -8.85 -13.71
C LEU A 18 -13.63 -8.33 -14.81
N SER A 19 -13.38 -8.66 -16.09
CA SER A 19 -14.26 -8.31 -17.20
C SER A 19 -15.61 -9.03 -17.08
N VAL A 20 -15.62 -10.32 -16.69
CA VAL A 20 -16.84 -11.07 -16.43
C VAL A 20 -17.63 -10.46 -15.26
N VAL A 21 -16.95 -10.13 -14.16
CA VAL A 21 -17.56 -9.48 -12.99
C VAL A 21 -18.17 -8.14 -13.40
N LEU A 22 -17.46 -7.33 -14.18
CA LEU A 22 -17.93 -6.02 -14.66
C LEU A 22 -19.19 -6.17 -15.51
N ASN A 23 -19.21 -7.13 -16.43
CA ASN A 23 -20.38 -7.38 -17.29
C ASN A 23 -21.59 -7.81 -16.46
N ILE A 24 -21.38 -8.63 -15.42
CA ILE A 24 -22.45 -9.03 -14.49
C ILE A 24 -22.99 -7.80 -13.75
N VAL A 25 -22.12 -6.93 -13.25
CA VAL A 25 -22.51 -5.69 -12.54
C VAL A 25 -23.33 -4.79 -13.47
N TYR A 26 -22.90 -4.60 -14.71
CA TYR A 26 -23.65 -3.81 -15.71
C TYR A 26 -25.04 -4.42 -15.99
N ALA A 27 -25.13 -5.73 -16.12
CA ALA A 27 -26.39 -6.43 -16.38
C ALA A 27 -27.36 -6.30 -15.20
N VAL A 28 -26.88 -6.44 -13.97
CA VAL A 28 -27.69 -6.38 -12.73
C VAL A 28 -28.15 -4.94 -12.45
N THR A 29 -27.26 -3.95 -12.59
CA THR A 29 -27.54 -2.54 -12.25
C THR A 29 -28.23 -1.77 -13.39
N GLY A 30 -28.14 -2.25 -14.63
CA GLY A 30 -28.63 -1.55 -15.81
C GLY A 30 -27.77 -0.37 -16.24
N MET A 31 -26.59 -0.21 -15.66
CA MET A 31 -25.65 0.87 -16.02
C MET A 31 -25.09 0.69 -17.42
N GLN A 32 -25.01 1.77 -18.18
CA GLN A 32 -24.41 1.76 -19.51
C GLN A 32 -22.89 1.93 -19.41
N PRO A 33 -22.10 1.13 -20.15
CA PRO A 33 -20.62 1.23 -20.08
C PRO A 33 -20.07 2.60 -20.46
N GLY A 34 -20.76 3.33 -21.33
CA GLY A 34 -20.34 4.66 -21.78
C GLY A 34 -20.72 5.80 -20.84
N SER A 35 -21.53 5.55 -19.81
CA SER A 35 -21.96 6.57 -18.85
C SER A 35 -20.84 6.86 -17.83
N LEU A 36 -20.93 8.01 -17.14
CA LEU A 36 -19.97 8.38 -16.10
C LEU A 36 -20.01 7.39 -14.93
N SER A 37 -21.20 6.98 -14.49
CA SER A 37 -21.37 5.97 -13.44
C SER A 37 -20.83 4.60 -13.90
N GLY A 38 -21.02 4.24 -15.17
CA GLY A 38 -20.43 3.03 -15.76
C GLY A 38 -18.92 3.05 -15.78
N LEU A 39 -18.33 4.20 -16.07
CA LEU A 39 -16.87 4.41 -16.06
C LEU A 39 -16.31 4.29 -14.62
N LEU A 40 -16.99 4.88 -13.64
CA LEU A 40 -16.59 4.81 -12.22
C LEU A 40 -16.67 3.35 -11.71
N VAL A 41 -17.73 2.63 -12.06
CA VAL A 41 -17.90 1.20 -11.69
C VAL A 41 -16.78 0.36 -12.33
N MET A 42 -16.46 0.61 -13.61
CA MET A 42 -15.35 -0.08 -14.29
C MET A 42 -14.02 0.18 -13.57
N ALA A 43 -13.75 1.44 -13.24
CA ALA A 43 -12.53 1.83 -12.52
C ALA A 43 -12.46 1.16 -11.14
N ALA A 44 -13.58 1.11 -10.39
CA ALA A 44 -13.65 0.48 -9.06
C ALA A 44 -13.45 -1.04 -9.16
N VAL A 45 -14.10 -1.70 -10.12
CA VAL A 45 -13.96 -3.16 -10.31
C VAL A 45 -12.51 -3.52 -10.61
N PHE A 46 -11.86 -2.83 -11.56
CA PHE A 46 -10.47 -3.10 -11.90
C PHE A 46 -9.49 -2.64 -10.83
N GLY A 47 -9.75 -1.47 -10.22
CA GLY A 47 -8.89 -0.91 -9.17
C GLY A 47 -8.87 -1.77 -7.91
N PHE A 48 -10.04 -2.05 -7.34
CA PHE A 48 -10.17 -2.88 -6.13
C PHE A 48 -10.00 -4.36 -6.43
N GLY A 49 -10.58 -4.83 -7.55
CA GLY A 49 -10.53 -6.24 -7.94
C GLY A 49 -9.11 -6.74 -8.10
N GLY A 50 -8.28 -5.99 -8.82
CA GLY A 50 -6.87 -6.30 -9.00
C GLY A 50 -6.12 -6.35 -7.68
N ALA A 51 -6.36 -5.36 -6.81
CA ALA A 51 -5.72 -5.27 -5.49
C ALA A 51 -6.13 -6.46 -4.59
N PHE A 52 -7.43 -6.79 -4.55
CA PHE A 52 -7.92 -7.92 -3.73
C PHE A 52 -7.41 -9.27 -4.23
N ILE A 53 -7.39 -9.49 -5.56
CA ILE A 53 -6.86 -10.74 -6.13
C ILE A 53 -5.37 -10.86 -5.79
N SER A 54 -4.62 -9.76 -5.92
CA SER A 54 -3.20 -9.72 -5.56
C SER A 54 -2.99 -10.08 -4.09
N LEU A 55 -3.83 -9.54 -3.19
CA LEU A 55 -3.77 -9.86 -1.75
C LEU A 55 -4.05 -11.34 -1.47
N LEU A 56 -5.09 -11.90 -2.09
CA LEU A 56 -5.47 -13.31 -1.91
C LEU A 56 -4.39 -14.27 -2.41
N MET A 57 -3.66 -13.88 -3.46
CA MET A 57 -2.57 -14.67 -4.05
C MET A 57 -1.21 -14.37 -3.40
N SER A 58 -1.12 -13.40 -2.51
CA SER A 58 0.16 -12.87 -2.01
C SER A 58 1.05 -13.93 -1.36
N LYS A 59 0.47 -14.81 -0.54
CA LYS A 59 1.21 -15.86 0.17
C LYS A 59 1.87 -16.85 -0.81
N SER A 60 1.10 -17.40 -1.75
CA SER A 60 1.62 -18.36 -2.73
C SER A 60 2.59 -17.71 -3.73
N MET A 61 2.29 -16.49 -4.17
CA MET A 61 3.17 -15.75 -5.09
C MET A 61 4.50 -15.38 -4.43
N ALA A 62 4.46 -14.95 -3.16
CA ALA A 62 5.66 -14.60 -2.40
C ALA A 62 6.58 -15.82 -2.24
N LEU A 63 6.00 -16.96 -1.84
CA LEU A 63 6.77 -18.21 -1.67
C LEU A 63 7.46 -18.62 -2.99
N ARG A 64 6.72 -18.56 -4.09
CA ARG A 64 7.26 -18.93 -5.43
C ARG A 64 8.34 -17.95 -5.89
N SER A 65 8.15 -16.65 -5.64
CA SER A 65 9.06 -15.61 -6.14
C SER A 65 10.45 -15.69 -5.50
N VAL A 66 10.52 -16.06 -4.22
CA VAL A 66 11.80 -16.17 -3.50
C VAL A 66 12.34 -17.62 -3.44
N GLY A 67 11.56 -18.60 -3.90
CA GLY A 67 11.90 -20.01 -3.78
C GLY A 67 11.89 -20.46 -2.32
N GLY A 68 10.93 -19.96 -1.54
CA GLY A 68 10.86 -20.23 -0.10
C GLY A 68 10.49 -21.67 0.21
N VAL A 69 11.17 -22.25 1.18
CA VAL A 69 10.92 -23.60 1.69
C VAL A 69 10.17 -23.46 3.02
N VAL A 70 8.93 -23.97 3.06
CA VAL A 70 8.09 -23.95 4.27
C VAL A 70 8.66 -24.94 5.30
N ILE A 71 8.75 -24.50 6.55
CA ILE A 71 9.18 -25.32 7.67
C ILE A 71 7.92 -25.83 8.40
N ASP A 72 7.49 -27.05 8.05
CA ASP A 72 6.38 -27.73 8.75
C ASP A 72 6.90 -28.42 10.01
N THR A 73 8.00 -29.17 9.88
CA THR A 73 8.67 -29.87 10.96
C THR A 73 10.11 -29.39 11.01
N PRO A 74 10.59 -28.88 12.16
CA PRO A 74 11.97 -28.39 12.24
C PRO A 74 12.96 -29.55 12.14
N ARG A 75 13.98 -29.36 11.28
CA ARG A 75 15.00 -30.37 10.99
C ARG A 75 16.29 -30.16 11.79
N ASN A 76 16.46 -28.97 12.38
CA ASN A 76 17.65 -28.60 13.14
C ASN A 76 17.28 -27.60 14.23
N GLU A 77 18.25 -27.24 15.07
CA GLU A 77 18.06 -26.30 16.19
C GLU A 77 17.63 -24.92 15.71
N MET A 78 18.20 -24.44 14.60
CA MET A 78 17.87 -23.12 14.05
C MET A 78 16.40 -23.04 13.62
N GLU A 79 15.91 -24.06 12.89
CA GLU A 79 14.51 -24.13 12.46
C GLU A 79 13.57 -24.26 13.65
N HIS A 80 13.95 -25.02 14.68
CA HIS A 80 13.17 -25.18 15.91
C HIS A 80 13.05 -23.84 16.64
N TRP A 81 14.16 -23.12 16.80
CA TRP A 81 14.20 -21.79 17.41
C TRP A 81 13.32 -20.81 16.64
N LEU A 82 13.42 -20.79 15.30
CA LEU A 82 12.65 -19.92 14.41
C LEU A 82 11.14 -20.15 14.58
N LEU A 83 10.69 -21.39 14.54
CA LEU A 83 9.27 -21.74 14.70
C LEU A 83 8.75 -21.36 16.09
N GLU A 84 9.51 -21.66 17.15
CA GLU A 84 9.11 -21.35 18.53
C GLU A 84 9.05 -19.87 18.78
N THR A 85 10.00 -19.10 18.20
CA THR A 85 10.03 -17.63 18.30
C THR A 85 8.79 -17.01 17.65
N VAL A 86 8.46 -17.42 16.42
CA VAL A 86 7.27 -16.91 15.70
C VAL A 86 5.99 -17.33 16.44
N ARG A 87 5.93 -18.56 16.94
CA ARG A 87 4.75 -19.07 17.71
C ARG A 87 4.51 -18.22 18.96
N ARG A 88 5.55 -17.96 19.74
CA ARG A 88 5.47 -17.14 20.95
C ARG A 88 5.01 -15.72 20.62
N GLN A 89 5.60 -15.10 19.60
CA GLN A 89 5.25 -13.74 19.15
C GLN A 89 3.81 -13.67 18.63
N ALA A 90 3.39 -14.66 17.86
CA ALA A 90 2.02 -14.74 17.32
C ALA A 90 1.00 -14.84 18.46
N ASN A 91 1.28 -15.67 19.46
CA ASN A 91 0.42 -15.82 20.65
C ASN A 91 0.32 -14.49 21.42
N GLN A 92 1.46 -13.80 21.62
CA GLN A 92 1.50 -12.50 22.32
C GLN A 92 0.75 -11.43 21.54
N ALA A 93 0.84 -11.46 20.21
CA ALA A 93 0.19 -10.48 19.32
C ALA A 93 -1.28 -10.81 19.06
N GLY A 94 -1.77 -11.98 19.48
CA GLY A 94 -3.15 -12.41 19.31
C GLY A 94 -3.52 -12.75 17.87
N ILE A 95 -2.58 -13.33 17.13
CA ILE A 95 -2.81 -13.78 15.74
C ILE A 95 -2.62 -15.31 15.65
N GLY A 96 -3.15 -15.90 14.58
CA GLY A 96 -2.90 -17.30 14.26
C GLY A 96 -1.44 -17.53 13.89
N MET A 97 -0.95 -18.77 14.06
CA MET A 97 0.44 -19.13 13.73
C MET A 97 0.69 -18.91 12.24
N PRO A 98 1.61 -18.00 11.87
CA PRO A 98 1.97 -17.85 10.47
C PRO A 98 2.68 -19.09 9.92
N THR A 99 2.54 -19.32 8.63
CA THR A 99 3.43 -20.22 7.88
C THR A 99 4.83 -19.61 7.92
N VAL A 100 5.83 -20.37 8.33
CA VAL A 100 7.22 -19.90 8.38
C VAL A 100 8.00 -20.55 7.24
N ALA A 101 8.74 -19.74 6.50
CA ALA A 101 9.56 -20.21 5.37
C ALA A 101 10.95 -19.60 5.43
N ILE A 102 11.93 -20.33 4.90
CA ILE A 102 13.30 -19.87 4.71
C ILE A 102 13.57 -19.83 3.20
N TYR A 103 14.17 -18.76 2.72
CA TYR A 103 14.61 -18.64 1.33
C TYR A 103 16.09 -18.29 1.26
N ASP A 104 16.73 -18.76 0.19
CA ASP A 104 18.17 -18.60 0.01
C ASP A 104 18.49 -17.24 -0.61
N ALA A 105 19.04 -16.35 0.20
CA ALA A 105 19.48 -15.01 -0.22
C ALA A 105 20.58 -14.55 0.74
N PRO A 106 21.65 -13.91 0.22
CA PRO A 106 22.76 -13.45 1.08
C PRO A 106 22.40 -12.22 1.93
N ASP A 107 21.42 -11.42 1.49
CA ASP A 107 21.01 -10.20 2.19
C ASP A 107 20.22 -10.54 3.45
N MET A 108 20.42 -9.72 4.50
CA MET A 108 19.64 -9.80 5.75
C MET A 108 18.24 -9.27 5.50
N ASN A 109 17.29 -10.14 5.30
CA ASN A 109 15.92 -9.75 4.94
C ASN A 109 14.89 -10.71 5.50
N ALA A 110 13.70 -10.18 5.77
CA ALA A 110 12.51 -10.93 6.12
C ALA A 110 11.30 -10.18 5.58
N PHE A 111 10.21 -10.87 5.41
CA PHE A 111 8.95 -10.23 5.02
C PHE A 111 7.77 -11.04 5.53
N ALA A 112 6.64 -10.33 5.67
CA ALA A 112 5.35 -10.94 6.01
C ALA A 112 4.34 -10.60 4.91
N THR A 113 3.45 -11.53 4.64
CA THR A 113 2.35 -11.32 3.71
C THR A 113 1.19 -12.26 4.04
N GLY A 114 0.04 -12.02 3.43
CA GLY A 114 -1.15 -12.82 3.61
C GLY A 114 -2.41 -11.96 3.71
N ALA A 115 -3.54 -12.54 3.39
CA ALA A 115 -4.84 -11.86 3.37
C ALA A 115 -5.49 -11.77 4.76
N LYS A 116 -5.08 -12.61 5.70
CA LYS A 116 -5.72 -12.73 7.02
C LYS A 116 -4.68 -12.84 8.13
N ARG A 117 -5.04 -12.35 9.32
CA ARG A 117 -4.22 -12.48 10.53
C ARG A 117 -3.97 -13.95 10.90
N ASP A 118 -4.93 -14.82 10.61
CA ASP A 118 -4.85 -16.24 10.94
C ASP A 118 -4.40 -17.12 9.77
N ASP A 119 -4.04 -16.52 8.63
CA ASP A 119 -3.49 -17.23 7.47
C ASP A 119 -2.48 -16.31 6.78
N SER A 120 -1.31 -16.24 7.37
CA SER A 120 -0.23 -15.35 6.95
C SER A 120 1.06 -16.14 6.76
N LEU A 121 2.07 -15.48 6.22
CA LEU A 121 3.41 -16.00 5.94
C LEU A 121 4.44 -15.07 6.55
N VAL A 122 5.42 -15.63 7.23
CA VAL A 122 6.67 -14.95 7.61
C VAL A 122 7.81 -15.72 6.92
N ALA A 123 8.54 -15.03 6.06
CA ALA A 123 9.67 -15.60 5.31
C ALA A 123 10.95 -14.89 5.70
N VAL A 124 12.01 -15.66 5.91
CA VAL A 124 13.30 -15.19 6.40
C VAL A 124 14.41 -15.66 5.46
N SER A 125 15.34 -14.79 5.15
CA SER A 125 16.51 -15.14 4.31
C SER A 125 17.55 -15.91 5.11
N THR A 126 18.30 -16.75 4.43
CA THR A 126 19.48 -17.41 5.01
C THR A 126 20.51 -16.38 5.48
N GLY A 127 20.65 -15.26 4.73
CA GLY A 127 21.55 -14.17 5.10
C GLY A 127 21.23 -13.56 6.44
N LEU A 128 19.94 -13.38 6.75
CA LEU A 128 19.49 -12.88 8.05
C LEU A 128 19.86 -13.87 9.18
N LEU A 129 19.56 -15.15 8.98
CA LEU A 129 19.81 -16.18 9.97
C LEU A 129 21.30 -16.38 10.26
N HIS A 130 22.17 -16.18 9.26
CA HIS A 130 23.63 -16.35 9.40
C HIS A 130 24.32 -15.10 9.97
N ASN A 131 23.80 -13.90 9.69
CA ASN A 131 24.53 -12.65 9.99
C ASN A 131 23.96 -11.90 11.20
N MET A 132 22.76 -12.20 11.64
CA MET A 132 22.15 -11.58 12.83
C MET A 132 22.32 -12.45 14.05
N THR A 133 22.47 -11.84 15.22
CA THR A 133 22.34 -12.55 16.50
C THR A 133 20.89 -12.99 16.68
N ARG A 134 20.63 -13.94 17.59
CA ARG A 134 19.27 -14.40 17.90
C ARG A 134 18.38 -13.25 18.37
N ASP A 135 18.92 -12.34 19.17
CA ASP A 135 18.17 -11.17 19.66
C ASP A 135 17.78 -10.22 18.53
N GLU A 136 18.69 -9.97 17.58
CA GLU A 136 18.46 -9.13 16.41
C GLU A 136 17.40 -9.78 15.48
N ALA A 137 17.56 -11.08 15.20
CA ALA A 137 16.63 -11.83 14.36
C ALA A 137 15.24 -11.91 15.00
N GLU A 138 15.18 -12.11 16.34
CA GLU A 138 13.93 -12.12 17.11
C GLU A 138 13.17 -10.79 16.93
N ALA A 139 13.89 -9.67 16.95
CA ALA A 139 13.28 -8.35 16.76
C ALA A 139 12.75 -8.15 15.33
N VAL A 140 13.47 -8.62 14.31
CA VAL A 140 12.99 -8.58 12.92
C VAL A 140 11.72 -9.42 12.76
N LEU A 141 11.70 -10.62 13.36
CA LEU A 141 10.51 -11.49 13.34
C LEU A 141 9.32 -10.81 14.03
N ALA A 142 9.57 -10.13 15.17
CA ALA A 142 8.54 -9.39 15.89
C ALA A 142 7.98 -8.24 15.06
N HIS A 143 8.83 -7.58 14.28
CA HIS A 143 8.44 -6.52 13.34
C HIS A 143 7.48 -7.09 12.27
N GLU A 144 7.81 -8.24 11.68
CA GLU A 144 6.97 -8.89 10.66
C GLU A 144 5.63 -9.36 11.26
N VAL A 145 5.67 -9.95 12.46
CA VAL A 145 4.47 -10.36 13.20
C VAL A 145 3.58 -9.14 13.50
N SER A 146 4.20 -7.99 13.82
CA SER A 146 3.46 -6.74 14.09
C SER A 146 2.72 -6.24 12.86
N HIS A 147 3.32 -6.35 11.66
CA HIS A 147 2.64 -6.02 10.40
C HIS A 147 1.36 -6.87 10.21
N ILE A 148 1.46 -8.17 10.52
CA ILE A 148 0.31 -9.08 10.43
C ILE A 148 -0.76 -8.68 11.46
N ALA A 149 -0.36 -8.45 12.71
CA ALA A 149 -1.27 -8.07 13.81
C ALA A 149 -1.98 -6.74 13.55
N ASN A 150 -1.27 -5.78 12.94
CA ASN A 150 -1.83 -4.48 12.58
C ASN A 150 -2.82 -4.55 11.39
N GLY A 151 -2.80 -5.64 10.62
CA GLY A 151 -3.61 -5.78 9.41
C GLY A 151 -3.10 -4.92 8.27
N ASP A 152 -1.80 -4.67 8.23
CA ASP A 152 -1.17 -3.73 7.27
C ASP A 152 -1.38 -4.16 5.83
N MET A 153 -1.43 -5.48 5.55
CA MET A 153 -1.63 -6.00 4.18
C MET A 153 -3.00 -5.61 3.65
N VAL A 154 -4.05 -5.76 4.48
CA VAL A 154 -5.44 -5.40 4.12
C VAL A 154 -5.56 -3.89 3.94
N THR A 155 -5.01 -3.10 4.84
CA THR A 155 -5.06 -1.63 4.77
C THR A 155 -4.35 -1.11 3.51
N MET A 156 -3.18 -1.66 3.18
CA MET A 156 -2.45 -1.32 1.94
C MET A 156 -3.28 -1.68 0.71
N THR A 157 -3.97 -2.82 0.73
CA THR A 157 -4.82 -3.27 -0.38
C THR A 157 -6.00 -2.33 -0.58
N LEU A 158 -6.66 -1.92 0.50
CA LEU A 158 -7.78 -0.96 0.44
C LEU A 158 -7.30 0.39 -0.11
N MET A 159 -6.16 0.89 0.38
CA MET A 159 -5.57 2.12 -0.13
C MET A 159 -5.22 2.01 -1.62
N GLN A 160 -4.59 0.90 -2.02
CA GLN A 160 -4.20 0.65 -3.41
C GLN A 160 -5.45 0.57 -4.29
N GLY A 161 -6.53 -0.02 -3.80
CA GLY A 161 -7.82 -0.08 -4.49
C GLY A 161 -8.40 1.31 -4.76
N VAL A 162 -8.41 2.18 -3.74
CA VAL A 162 -8.87 3.57 -3.87
C VAL A 162 -8.02 4.33 -4.87
N VAL A 163 -6.69 4.27 -4.72
CA VAL A 163 -5.72 4.98 -5.58
C VAL A 163 -5.86 4.49 -7.03
N ASN A 164 -5.92 3.19 -7.25
CA ASN A 164 -6.06 2.60 -8.60
C ASN A 164 -7.38 3.03 -9.26
N THR A 165 -8.46 3.08 -8.49
CA THR A 165 -9.78 3.51 -8.97
C THR A 165 -9.69 4.95 -9.49
N PHE A 166 -9.07 5.86 -8.71
CA PHE A 166 -8.89 7.26 -9.12
C PHE A 166 -8.02 7.38 -10.36
N VAL A 167 -6.91 6.65 -10.43
CA VAL A 167 -5.99 6.67 -11.57
C VAL A 167 -6.71 6.24 -12.85
N ILE A 168 -7.42 5.11 -12.80
CA ILE A 168 -8.17 4.56 -13.95
C ILE A 168 -9.29 5.53 -14.36
N PHE A 169 -10.10 5.98 -13.41
CA PHE A 169 -11.24 6.87 -13.66
C PHE A 169 -10.81 8.18 -14.30
N LEU A 170 -9.84 8.88 -13.68
CA LEU A 170 -9.35 10.19 -14.19
C LEU A 170 -8.71 10.04 -15.56
N SER A 171 -7.90 9.01 -15.76
CA SER A 171 -7.22 8.74 -17.03
C SER A 171 -8.22 8.53 -18.17
N ARG A 172 -9.23 7.70 -17.92
CA ARG A 172 -10.27 7.38 -18.91
C ARG A 172 -11.21 8.56 -19.14
N PHE A 173 -11.54 9.31 -18.09
CA PHE A 173 -12.40 10.49 -18.18
C PHE A 173 -11.75 11.56 -19.06
N ILE A 174 -10.47 11.90 -18.82
CA ILE A 174 -9.73 12.88 -19.60
C ILE A 174 -9.54 12.38 -21.06
N ALA A 175 -9.24 11.09 -21.22
CA ALA A 175 -9.06 10.48 -22.53
C ALA A 175 -10.34 10.59 -23.39
N ASN A 176 -11.51 10.40 -22.77
CA ASN A 176 -12.82 10.59 -23.43
C ASN A 176 -12.99 12.02 -23.93
N ILE A 177 -12.63 13.01 -23.11
CA ILE A 177 -12.72 14.45 -23.47
C ILE A 177 -11.81 14.75 -24.66
N VAL A 178 -10.55 14.29 -24.60
CA VAL A 178 -9.56 14.55 -25.66
C VAL A 178 -9.99 13.87 -26.97
N ALA A 179 -10.42 12.60 -26.90
CA ALA A 179 -10.83 11.84 -28.09
C ALA A 179 -12.10 12.43 -28.75
N SER A 180 -13.02 13.00 -27.96
CA SER A 180 -14.25 13.59 -28.49
C SER A 180 -14.04 14.92 -29.21
N ARG A 181 -12.94 15.63 -28.92
CA ARG A 181 -12.59 16.88 -29.60
C ARG A 181 -12.04 16.66 -31.02
N ASP A 182 -11.47 15.48 -31.27
CA ASP A 182 -10.89 15.11 -32.57
C ASP A 182 -11.88 14.37 -33.49
N SER A 183 -13.18 14.58 -33.29
CA SER A 183 -14.25 13.83 -33.98
C SER A 183 -14.39 14.11 -35.48
N GLU A 184 -13.59 14.98 -36.04
CA GLU A 184 -13.57 15.28 -37.52
C GLU A 184 -12.80 14.21 -38.32
N GLU A 185 -11.99 13.33 -37.68
CA GLU A 185 -11.07 12.42 -38.39
C GLU A 185 -11.53 10.92 -38.44
N GLY A 186 -12.74 10.61 -37.99
CA GLY A 186 -13.29 9.25 -38.06
C GLY A 186 -13.14 8.40 -36.79
N GLU A 187 -13.96 7.38 -36.68
CA GLU A 187 -14.11 6.54 -35.46
C GLU A 187 -12.82 5.78 -35.05
N GLY A 188 -12.04 5.32 -36.04
CA GLY A 188 -10.80 4.57 -35.77
C GLY A 188 -9.70 5.43 -35.17
N SER A 189 -9.60 6.67 -35.61
CA SER A 189 -8.63 7.66 -35.09
C SER A 189 -8.96 8.01 -33.64
N ASN A 190 -10.24 8.19 -33.32
CA ASN A 190 -10.70 8.53 -31.96
C ASN A 190 -10.42 7.41 -30.95
N MET A 191 -10.53 6.14 -31.36
CA MET A 191 -10.21 4.99 -30.51
C MET A 191 -8.70 4.93 -30.18
N MET A 192 -7.84 5.18 -31.19
CA MET A 192 -6.38 5.23 -30.99
C MET A 192 -5.98 6.36 -30.05
N VAL A 193 -6.57 7.56 -30.21
CA VAL A 193 -6.34 8.73 -29.34
C VAL A 193 -6.77 8.39 -27.90
N TYR A 194 -7.96 7.80 -27.74
CA TYR A 194 -8.49 7.39 -26.42
C TYR A 194 -7.52 6.45 -25.72
N PHE A 195 -7.11 5.36 -26.35
CA PHE A 195 -6.20 4.38 -25.74
C PHE A 195 -4.81 4.95 -25.49
N GLY A 196 -4.29 5.75 -26.40
CA GLY A 196 -2.98 6.41 -26.25
C GLY A 196 -2.96 7.37 -25.09
N VAL A 197 -3.96 8.26 -25.00
CA VAL A 197 -4.09 9.24 -23.90
C VAL A 197 -4.33 8.54 -22.57
N SER A 198 -5.20 7.50 -22.54
CA SER A 198 -5.47 6.71 -21.35
C SER A 198 -4.18 6.09 -20.79
N MET A 199 -3.38 5.47 -21.68
CA MET A 199 -2.13 4.80 -21.29
C MET A 199 -1.12 5.79 -20.71
N VAL A 200 -0.91 6.94 -21.36
CA VAL A 200 0.03 7.98 -20.89
C VAL A 200 -0.43 8.53 -19.55
N LEU A 201 -1.73 8.86 -19.40
CA LEU A 201 -2.28 9.40 -18.15
C LEU A 201 -2.23 8.38 -17.02
N GLU A 202 -2.49 7.10 -17.29
CA GLU A 202 -2.37 6.04 -16.27
C GLU A 202 -0.93 5.93 -15.76
N LEU A 203 0.06 6.06 -16.63
CA LEU A 203 1.48 6.05 -16.23
C LEU A 203 1.81 7.28 -15.39
N VAL A 204 1.40 8.48 -15.81
CA VAL A 204 1.68 9.75 -15.11
C VAL A 204 0.97 9.77 -13.75
N PHE A 205 -0.35 9.51 -13.72
CA PHE A 205 -1.14 9.53 -12.49
C PHE A 205 -0.73 8.38 -11.55
N GLY A 206 -0.38 7.21 -12.10
CA GLY A 206 0.14 6.09 -11.32
C GLY A 206 1.45 6.44 -10.63
N PHE A 207 2.35 7.11 -11.34
CA PHE A 207 3.62 7.61 -10.78
C PHE A 207 3.35 8.60 -9.65
N LEU A 208 2.48 9.59 -9.87
CA LEU A 208 2.13 10.60 -8.86
C LEU A 208 1.45 9.95 -7.65
N ALA A 209 0.54 9.00 -7.89
CA ALA A 209 -0.18 8.27 -6.85
C ALA A 209 0.76 7.37 -6.02
N SER A 210 1.87 6.90 -6.62
CA SER A 210 2.84 6.06 -5.91
C SER A 210 3.48 6.80 -4.71
N PHE A 211 3.56 8.13 -4.75
CA PHE A 211 4.05 8.92 -3.61
C PHE A 211 3.12 8.76 -2.39
N ILE A 212 1.81 8.69 -2.62
CA ILE A 212 0.82 8.48 -1.55
C ILE A 212 1.01 7.09 -0.92
N THR A 213 1.14 6.04 -1.74
CA THR A 213 1.32 4.66 -1.24
C THR A 213 2.66 4.48 -0.55
N MET A 214 3.72 5.11 -1.06
CA MET A 214 5.05 5.08 -0.43
C MET A 214 5.07 5.84 0.91
N TRP A 215 4.38 7.00 0.98
CA TRP A 215 4.22 7.74 2.23
C TRP A 215 3.53 6.87 3.29
N TYR A 216 2.44 6.22 2.91
CA TYR A 216 1.71 5.33 3.83
C TYR A 216 2.57 4.12 4.23
N SER A 217 3.28 3.54 3.28
CA SER A 217 4.19 2.41 3.53
C SER A 217 5.24 2.76 4.59
N ARG A 218 5.86 3.96 4.45
CA ARG A 218 6.82 4.45 5.46
C ARG A 218 6.17 4.67 6.83
N HIS A 219 4.93 5.16 6.84
CA HIS A 219 4.22 5.46 8.08
C HIS A 219 3.91 4.19 8.88
N ARG A 220 3.48 3.11 8.22
CA ARG A 220 3.16 1.83 8.88
C ARG A 220 4.41 1.16 9.48
N GLU A 221 5.60 1.44 8.95
CA GLU A 221 6.85 0.90 9.47
C GLU A 221 7.10 1.31 10.92
N PHE A 222 6.82 2.58 11.26
CA PHE A 222 6.96 3.08 12.62
C PHE A 222 6.01 2.35 13.60
N HIS A 223 4.82 2.00 13.15
CA HIS A 223 3.86 1.22 13.96
C HIS A 223 4.35 -0.21 14.16
N ALA A 224 4.93 -0.82 13.13
CA ALA A 224 5.50 -2.17 13.22
C ALA A 224 6.71 -2.19 14.15
N ASP A 225 7.58 -1.17 14.09
CA ASP A 225 8.73 -1.02 14.98
C ASP A 225 8.27 -0.90 16.45
N ALA A 226 7.24 -0.09 16.70
CA ALA A 226 6.66 0.06 18.04
C ALA A 226 6.06 -1.27 18.56
N GLY A 227 5.35 -1.99 17.67
CA GLY A 227 4.80 -3.31 17.98
C GLY A 227 5.90 -4.32 18.32
N ALA A 228 6.98 -4.34 17.54
CA ALA A 228 8.13 -5.20 17.80
C ALA A 228 8.79 -4.86 19.14
N ALA A 229 8.92 -3.56 19.43
CA ALA A 229 9.49 -3.11 20.71
C ALA A 229 8.62 -3.54 21.90
N GLN A 230 7.29 -3.61 21.73
CA GLN A 230 6.38 -4.13 22.76
C GLN A 230 6.52 -5.65 22.95
N LEU A 231 6.72 -6.39 21.84
CA LEU A 231 6.82 -7.86 21.89
C LEU A 231 8.15 -8.35 22.47
N VAL A 232 9.28 -7.73 22.10
CA VAL A 232 10.61 -8.26 22.43
C VAL A 232 11.51 -7.24 23.15
N GLY A 233 11.05 -6.01 23.35
CA GLY A 233 11.81 -4.95 23.97
C GLY A 233 12.50 -4.05 22.95
N LYS A 234 12.56 -2.75 23.25
CA LYS A 234 13.11 -1.75 22.33
C LYS A 234 14.61 -1.93 22.06
N HIS A 235 15.36 -2.46 23.02
CA HIS A 235 16.81 -2.67 22.88
C HIS A 235 17.12 -3.66 21.75
N LYS A 236 16.35 -4.77 21.66
CA LYS A 236 16.51 -5.77 20.60
C LYS A 236 16.13 -5.16 19.23
N MET A 237 15.06 -4.36 19.19
CA MET A 237 14.62 -3.71 17.95
C MET A 237 15.66 -2.68 17.46
N ILE A 238 16.22 -1.88 18.35
CA ILE A 238 17.28 -0.91 18.01
C ILE A 238 18.51 -1.69 17.49
N ALA A 239 18.92 -2.76 18.18
CA ALA A 239 20.06 -3.59 17.77
C ALA A 239 19.87 -4.16 16.37
N ALA A 240 18.66 -4.63 16.06
CA ALA A 240 18.32 -5.15 14.72
C ALA A 240 18.44 -4.05 13.64
N LEU A 241 17.90 -2.86 13.91
CA LEU A 241 17.97 -1.73 12.98
C LEU A 241 19.41 -1.25 12.76
N GLU A 242 20.23 -1.23 13.83
CA GLU A 242 21.67 -0.90 13.72
C GLU A 242 22.40 -1.95 12.87
N ARG A 243 22.09 -3.23 13.03
CA ARG A 243 22.66 -4.30 12.21
C ARG A 243 22.30 -4.12 10.73
N LEU A 244 21.03 -3.82 10.43
CA LEU A 244 20.58 -3.55 9.07
C LEU A 244 21.26 -2.32 8.47
N LYS A 245 21.48 -1.28 9.29
CA LYS A 245 22.17 -0.05 8.87
C LYS A 245 23.61 -0.34 8.45
N MET A 246 24.34 -1.11 9.22
CA MET A 246 25.72 -1.52 8.89
C MET A 246 25.76 -2.32 7.57
N GLY A 247 24.79 -3.20 7.34
CA GLY A 247 24.66 -3.95 6.10
C GLY A 247 24.38 -3.06 4.89
N GLN A 248 23.51 -2.06 5.05
CA GLN A 248 23.19 -1.09 3.99
C GLN A 248 24.37 -0.19 3.64
N GLU A 249 25.10 0.29 4.64
CA GLU A 249 26.26 1.17 4.44
C GLU A 249 27.35 0.47 3.61
N SER A 250 27.63 -0.79 3.89
CA SER A 250 28.63 -1.57 3.15
C SER A 250 28.23 -1.78 1.67
N HIS A 251 26.93 -1.95 1.39
CA HIS A 251 26.41 -2.09 0.02
C HIS A 251 26.39 -0.74 -0.72
N LEU A 252 26.02 0.34 -0.04
CA LEU A 252 25.94 1.69 -0.63
C LEU A 252 27.29 2.25 -0.99
N GLU A 253 28.32 2.01 -0.16
CA GLU A 253 29.68 2.46 -0.46
C GLU A 253 30.21 1.86 -1.77
N GLY A 254 29.93 0.58 -2.00
CA GLY A 254 30.33 -0.11 -3.23
C GLY A 254 29.61 0.40 -4.48
N SER A 255 28.32 0.67 -4.38
CA SER A 255 27.51 1.09 -5.54
C SER A 255 27.59 2.59 -5.81
N MET A 256 27.71 3.43 -4.79
CA MET A 256 27.80 4.89 -4.95
C MET A 256 29.14 5.35 -5.49
N MET A 257 30.22 4.62 -5.19
CA MET A 257 31.54 4.87 -5.80
C MET A 257 31.51 4.66 -7.33
N ALA A 258 30.64 3.76 -7.80
CA ALA A 258 30.49 3.48 -9.22
C ALA A 258 29.71 4.58 -9.98
N PHE A 259 28.86 5.35 -9.32
CA PHE A 259 27.98 6.33 -9.97
C PHE A 259 28.28 7.81 -9.65
N GLY A 260 29.19 8.10 -8.73
CA GLY A 260 29.65 9.46 -8.44
C GLY A 260 28.56 10.44 -7.99
N ILE A 261 27.49 9.96 -7.39
CA ILE A 261 26.34 10.80 -7.01
C ILE A 261 26.42 11.13 -5.52
N THR A 262 26.89 12.32 -5.23
CA THR A 262 26.82 12.91 -3.89
C THR A 262 25.81 14.06 -3.92
N GLY A 263 24.62 13.83 -3.41
CA GLY A 263 23.71 14.95 -3.22
C GLY A 263 22.22 14.68 -3.29
N LYS A 264 21.55 15.17 -2.29
CA LYS A 264 20.12 15.38 -2.09
C LYS A 264 19.33 14.13 -1.63
N ARG A 265 19.47 13.85 -0.33
CA ARG A 265 18.74 12.80 0.41
C ARG A 265 17.22 12.98 0.42
N SER A 266 16.69 14.20 0.23
CA SER A 266 15.28 14.50 0.44
C SER A 266 14.36 13.91 -0.67
N LEU A 267 14.79 13.94 -1.94
CA LEU A 267 14.01 13.41 -3.06
C LEU A 267 14.02 11.88 -3.09
N SER A 268 15.18 11.27 -2.71
CA SER A 268 15.29 9.81 -2.62
C SER A 268 14.37 9.24 -1.52
N GLU A 269 14.22 9.96 -0.39
CA GLU A 269 13.33 9.55 0.70
C GLU A 269 11.86 9.44 0.26
N LEU A 270 11.39 10.35 -0.60
CA LEU A 270 10.01 10.33 -1.09
C LEU A 270 9.72 9.09 -1.94
N MET A 271 10.76 8.52 -2.54
CA MET A 271 10.65 7.34 -3.40
C MET A 271 10.94 6.02 -2.68
N MET A 272 11.21 6.06 -1.37
CA MET A 272 11.49 4.87 -0.57
C MET A 272 10.21 4.30 0.04
N THR A 273 10.10 2.98 0.04
CA THR A 273 8.99 2.24 0.70
C THR A 273 9.19 2.12 2.21
N HIS A 274 10.43 2.24 2.67
CA HIS A 274 10.79 2.19 4.09
C HIS A 274 11.45 3.50 4.51
N PRO A 275 11.22 3.98 5.75
CA PRO A 275 11.91 5.17 6.24
C PRO A 275 13.40 4.90 6.43
N PRO A 276 14.26 5.94 6.41
CA PRO A 276 15.66 5.76 6.74
C PRO A 276 15.83 5.11 8.13
N LEU A 277 16.79 4.21 8.25
CA LEU A 277 17.02 3.43 9.47
C LEU A 277 17.33 4.34 10.68
N GLU A 278 18.03 5.45 10.45
CA GLU A 278 18.30 6.45 11.49
C GLU A 278 17.00 7.02 12.08
N LYS A 279 16.00 7.29 11.23
CA LYS A 279 14.70 7.80 11.68
C LYS A 279 13.93 6.74 12.46
N ARG A 280 14.01 5.50 12.03
CA ARG A 280 13.38 4.36 12.72
C ARG A 280 14.04 4.16 14.09
N ILE A 281 15.35 4.18 14.16
CA ILE A 281 16.12 4.08 15.42
C ILE A 281 15.74 5.23 16.36
N ALA A 282 15.73 6.43 15.85
CA ALA A 282 15.32 7.62 16.61
C ALA A 282 13.88 7.51 17.15
N UNK A 283 13.05 7.05 16.43
CA UNK A 283 11.67 6.83 16.86
C UNK A 283 11.49 5.71 17.86
N UNK A 284 12.30 4.75 17.84
CA UNK A 284 12.36 3.67 18.78
C UNK A 284 13.12 4.20 20.04
N UNK A 285 14.02 5.04 19.91
CA UNK A 285 14.67 5.62 21.03
C UNK A 285 13.78 6.62 21.77
N UNK A 286 12.95 7.22 21.09
CA UNK A 286 11.95 8.14 21.60
C UNK A 286 10.66 7.48 22.01
N UNK A 287 10.44 6.33 21.68
CA UNK A 287 9.29 5.50 21.91
C UNK A 287 8.88 5.37 23.40
N UNK A 288 9.54 5.69 24.32
CA UNK A 288 9.15 5.65 25.69
C UNK A 288 8.31 6.88 26.11
N UNK A 289 8.52 7.79 25.52
CA UNK A 289 7.79 9.03 25.70
C UNK A 289 6.69 9.23 24.69
N UNK A 290 6.97 8.58 23.69
CA UNK A 290 6.08 8.79 22.60
C UNK A 290 4.88 7.85 22.52
N UNK A 291 4.75 7.01 23.31
CA UNK A 291 3.67 6.10 23.26
C UNK A 291 2.35 6.79 23.42
N UNK A 292 2.40 7.81 24.11
CA UNK A 292 1.22 8.61 24.26
C UNK A 292 1.09 9.64 23.17
N UNK A 293 2.14 10.01 22.75
CA UNK A 293 2.18 10.99 21.68
C UNK A 293 1.91 10.42 20.29
N UNK A 294 2.24 9.32 20.17
CA UNK A 294 2.01 8.64 18.94
C UNK A 294 0.58 8.29 18.72
N UNK A 295 0.00 8.09 19.66
CA UNK A 295 -1.40 7.89 19.57
C UNK A 295 -2.11 9.16 19.20
N UNK A 296 -1.55 10.09 19.66
CA UNK A 296 -2.09 11.38 19.33
C UNK A 296 -1.68 11.84 17.92
N UNK A 297 -0.62 11.54 17.56
CA UNK A 297 -0.15 11.88 16.26
C UNK A 297 -0.82 11.07 15.16
N UNK A 298 -1.12 9.99 15.49
CA UNK A 298 -1.84 9.14 14.57
C UNK A 298 -3.26 9.58 14.42
N UNK A 299 -3.66 10.08 15.35
CA UNK A 299 -4.98 10.61 15.29
C UNK A 299 -5.02 11.92 14.53
N UNK A 300 -3.99 12.47 14.51
CA UNK A 300 -3.91 13.71 13.79
C UNK A 300 -3.54 13.55 12.32
N UNK A 301 -2.96 12.60 12.02
CA UNK A 301 -2.65 12.34 10.67
C UNK A 301 -3.74 11.65 9.86
N UNK A 302 -4.42 10.95 10.34
CA UNK A 302 -5.59 10.41 9.79
C UNK A 302 -6.59 11.44 9.40
N PRO A 303 -6.95 12.30 10.25
CA PRO A 303 -7.86 13.36 9.77
C PRO A 303 -7.28 14.18 8.60
N ALA A 304 -6.05 14.53 8.68
CA ALA A 304 -5.41 15.32 7.62
C ALA A 304 -5.42 14.56 6.27
N PHE A 305 -5.08 13.33 6.27
CA PHE A 305 -5.12 12.49 5.04
C PHE A 305 -6.58 12.34 4.57
N GLY A 306 -7.47 12.08 5.49
CA GLY A 306 -8.91 12.01 5.21
C GLY A 306 -9.44 13.34 4.68
N LEU A 307 -8.93 14.45 5.19
CA LEU A 307 -9.29 15.81 4.73
C LEU A 307 -8.75 16.07 3.31
N VAL A 308 -7.49 15.70 3.03
CA VAL A 308 -6.90 15.84 1.69
C VAL A 308 -7.65 14.94 0.70
N LEU A 309 -7.93 13.69 1.06
CA LEU A 309 -8.71 12.76 0.24
C LEU A 309 -10.13 13.30 0.03
N PHE A 310 -10.76 13.84 1.09
CA PHE A 310 -12.09 14.44 1.04
C PHE A 310 -12.09 15.68 0.12
N ILE A 311 -11.07 16.55 0.23
CA ILE A 311 -10.91 17.73 -0.64
C ILE A 311 -10.72 17.30 -2.11
N LEU A 312 -9.91 16.28 -2.34
CA LEU A 312 -9.68 15.73 -3.69
C LEU A 312 -10.97 15.13 -4.27
N ILE A 313 -11.69 14.35 -3.47
CA ILE A 313 -12.99 13.77 -3.87
C ILE A 313 -13.99 14.89 -4.13
N ASP A 314 -14.07 15.86 -3.23
CA ASP A 314 -14.99 16.99 -3.32
C ASP A 314 -14.70 17.85 -4.56
N SER A 315 -13.40 18.15 -4.82
CA SER A 315 -12.97 18.89 -6.01
C SER A 315 -13.26 18.10 -7.30
N LEU A 316 -13.06 16.77 -7.25
CA LEU A 316 -13.37 15.89 -8.38
C LEU A 316 -14.87 15.86 -8.64
N LEU A 317 -15.67 15.74 -7.58
CA LEU A 317 -17.14 15.76 -7.66
C LEU A 317 -17.63 17.10 -8.20
N GLU A 318 -17.01 18.22 -7.77
CA GLU A 318 -17.32 19.55 -8.32
C GLU A 318 -16.98 19.65 -9.81
N LEU A 319 -15.80 19.16 -10.19
CA LEU A 319 -15.39 19.16 -11.60
C LEU A 319 -16.33 18.33 -12.45
N VAL A 320 -16.68 17.13 -11.96
CA VAL A 320 -17.64 16.23 -12.62
C VAL A 320 -19.03 16.89 -12.70
N PHE A 321 -19.47 17.52 -11.63
CA PHE A 321 -20.77 18.18 -11.57
C PHE A 321 -20.82 19.40 -12.51
N LEU A 322 -19.73 20.19 -12.54
CA LEU A 322 -19.62 21.35 -13.44
C LEU A 322 -19.58 20.95 -14.92
N THR A 323 -19.04 19.79 -15.25
CA THR A 323 -19.00 19.29 -16.64
C THR A 323 -20.31 18.65 -17.07
N LEU A 324 -21.07 18.06 -16.12
CA LEU A 324 -22.30 17.33 -16.45
C LEU A 324 -23.57 18.18 -16.38
N PHE A 325 -23.58 19.21 -15.53
CA PHE A 325 -24.80 19.99 -15.27
C PHE A 325 -24.54 21.47 -15.50
N SER A 326 -24.62 21.86 -16.78
CA SER A 326 -24.62 23.27 -17.18
C SER A 326 -26.01 23.94 -17.01
N ASP A 327 -26.95 23.27 -16.34
CA ASP A 327 -28.36 23.69 -16.20
C ASP A 327 -28.77 24.06 -14.75
N PRO A 328 -29.93 24.68 -14.52
CA PRO A 328 -30.30 25.44 -13.31
C PRO A 328 -30.33 24.68 -11.99
N LEU A 329 -30.17 23.37 -11.97
CA LEU A 329 -30.02 22.58 -10.75
C LEU A 329 -28.74 22.90 -9.95
N HIS A 330 -27.81 23.65 -10.56
CA HIS A 330 -26.56 24.08 -9.96
C HIS A 330 -26.75 25.00 -8.75
N SER A 331 -27.79 25.85 -8.78
CA SER A 331 -28.07 26.80 -7.68
C SER A 331 -28.59 26.11 -6.43
N GLU A 332 -29.41 25.06 -6.57
CA GLU A 332 -29.96 24.32 -5.43
C GLU A 332 -28.90 23.49 -4.73
N PHE A 333 -28.03 22.83 -5.51
CA PHE A 333 -26.96 21.99 -4.96
C PHE A 333 -25.91 22.83 -4.22
N ARG A 334 -25.58 24.00 -4.75
CA ARG A 334 -24.65 24.94 -4.10
C ARG A 334 -25.22 25.41 -2.75
N ASN A 335 -26.52 25.69 -2.69
CA ASN A 335 -27.20 26.08 -1.46
C ASN A 335 -27.24 24.94 -0.43
N MET A 336 -27.45 23.70 -0.88
CA MET A 336 -27.45 22.51 0.00
C MET A 336 -26.06 22.28 0.58
N LYS A 337 -25.02 22.41 -0.25
CA LYS A 337 -23.61 22.24 0.14
C LYS A 337 -23.19 23.30 1.19
N TYR A 338 -23.60 24.58 0.96
CA TYR A 338 -23.33 25.65 1.90
C TYR A 338 -23.95 25.35 3.28
N LYS A 339 -25.16 24.82 3.31
CA LYS A 339 -25.86 24.44 4.56
C LYS A 339 -25.15 23.28 5.27
N VAL A 340 -24.64 22.30 4.53
CA VAL A 340 -23.91 21.11 5.11
C VAL A 340 -22.56 21.55 5.67
N VAL A 341 -21.82 22.40 4.93
CA VAL A 341 -20.50 22.91 5.37
C VAL A 341 -20.65 23.81 6.59
N GLN A 342 -21.67 24.70 6.60
CA GLN A 342 -21.96 25.54 7.78
C GLN A 342 -22.33 24.69 9.00
N LYS A 343 -23.13 23.63 8.81
CA LYS A 343 -23.55 22.73 9.90
C LYS A 343 -22.36 21.96 10.47
N LYS A 344 -21.44 21.49 9.63
CA LYS A 344 -20.21 20.79 10.06
C LYS A 344 -19.22 21.74 10.74
N SER A 345 -19.06 22.96 10.21
CA SER A 345 -18.17 23.97 10.80
C SER A 345 -18.66 24.41 12.19
N CYS A 346 -19.98 24.52 12.37
CA CYS A 346 -20.59 24.88 13.67
C CYS A 346 -20.40 23.75 14.70
N THR A 347 -20.50 22.47 14.27
CA THR A 347 -20.34 21.31 15.16
C THR A 347 -18.87 21.15 15.59
N THR A 348 -17.93 21.44 14.68
CA THR A 348 -16.49 21.33 14.96
C THR A 348 -16.02 22.45 15.90
N LEU A 349 -16.55 23.65 15.74
CA LEU A 349 -16.26 24.78 16.62
C LEU A 349 -16.85 24.58 18.03
N GLN A 350 -18.04 23.97 18.14
CA GLN A 350 -18.66 23.68 19.44
C GLN A 350 -17.88 22.59 20.21
N THR A 351 -17.28 21.62 19.52
CA THR A 351 -16.46 20.59 20.18
C THR A 351 -15.09 21.10 20.64
N GLN A 352 -14.57 22.16 19.99
CA GLN A 352 -13.27 22.74 20.38
C GLN A 352 -13.38 23.71 21.54
N LEU A 353 -14.60 24.20 21.82
CA LEU A 353 -14.83 25.13 22.95
C LEU A 353 -15.12 24.41 24.29
N TRP A 354 -15.23 23.05 24.26
CA TRP A 354 -15.50 22.24 25.46
C TRP A 354 -14.31 21.31 25.84
N LEU A 355 -13.16 21.45 25.19
CA LEU A 355 -11.89 20.78 25.54
C LEU A 355 -10.83 21.82 25.90
#